data_5ae7e6b7e16f12aa85c4b4a34aeaea3f
#
_entry.id   5ae7e6b7e16f12aa85c4b4a34aeaea3f
#
_cell.length_a   1.000
_cell.length_b   1.000
_cell.length_c   1.000
_cell.angle_alpha   90.00
_cell.angle_beta   90.00
_cell.angle_gamma   90.00
#
_symmetry.space_group_name_H-M   'P 1'
#
loop_
_entity.id
_entity.type
_entity.pdbx_description
1 polymer ?
#
loop_
_entity_poly.entity_id
_entity_poly.type
_entity_poly.pdbx_seq_one_letter_code
_entity_poly.pdbx_strand_id
1 'polypeptide(L)'
;MTKVTFSLQEDKILAVDILGHAGYAEEGEDIVCAAISSAVMLTHALLYDVQHIPVDTLIEDDGAHIRFTLPKGDVERGQDALCALRLHFSELEQNYSDFLNVMEAQQIGRAHV
;
A
#
# COMPACT_ATOMS: atom_id res chain seq x y z
N MET A 1 -5.41 14.51 2.43
CA MET A 1 -4.13 13.78 2.55
C MET A 1 -4.36 12.28 2.46
N THR A 2 -3.53 11.60 1.70
CA THR A 2 -3.56 10.15 1.63
C THR A 2 -2.63 9.59 2.70
N LYS A 3 -3.12 8.60 3.43
CA LYS A 3 -2.33 7.92 4.46
C LYS A 3 -2.08 6.49 4.00
N VAL A 4 -0.82 6.11 3.99
CA VAL A 4 -0.40 4.76 3.61
C VAL A 4 0.23 4.11 4.83
N THR A 5 -0.27 2.94 5.21
CA THR A 5 0.25 2.21 6.36
C THR A 5 0.69 0.82 5.92
N PHE A 6 1.95 0.52 6.15
CA PHE A 6 2.50 -0.82 5.93
C PHE A 6 2.47 -1.57 7.25
N SER A 7 1.77 -2.69 7.26
CA SER A 7 1.65 -3.52 8.47
C SER A 7 2.73 -4.59 8.42
N LEU A 8 3.57 -4.61 9.46
CA LEU A 8 4.71 -5.51 9.52
C LEU A 8 4.56 -6.49 10.67
N GLN A 9 5.10 -7.67 10.49
CA GLN A 9 5.34 -8.62 11.58
C GLN A 9 6.82 -8.94 11.54
N GLU A 10 7.52 -8.56 12.61
CA GLU A 10 8.97 -8.52 12.64
C GLU A 10 9.43 -7.59 11.54
N ASP A 11 10.17 -8.07 10.56
CA ASP A 11 10.64 -7.21 9.46
C ASP A 11 9.94 -7.52 8.13
N LYS A 12 8.84 -8.30 8.17
CA LYS A 12 8.11 -8.67 6.97
C LYS A 12 6.86 -7.83 6.81
N ILE A 13 6.62 -7.33 5.61
CA ILE A 13 5.41 -6.59 5.31
C ILE A 13 4.29 -7.58 5.02
N LEU A 14 3.21 -7.49 5.78
CA LEU A 14 2.06 -8.38 5.63
C LEU A 14 0.94 -7.76 4.82
N ALA A 15 0.79 -6.44 4.93
CA ALA A 15 -0.32 -5.75 4.30
C ALA A 15 0.02 -4.30 4.08
N VAL A 16 -0.73 -3.65 3.19
CA VAL A 16 -0.64 -2.21 3.00
C VAL A 16 -2.05 -1.65 2.89
N ASP A 17 -2.27 -0.55 3.59
CA ASP A 17 -3.52 0.22 3.54
C ASP A 17 -3.25 1.57 2.92
N ILE A 18 -4.07 1.95 1.94
CA ILE A 18 -4.03 3.26 1.32
C ILE A 18 -5.39 3.90 1.58
N LEU A 19 -5.39 5.04 2.30
CA LEU A 19 -6.62 5.64 2.78
C LEU A 19 -6.67 7.13 2.46
N GLY A 20 -7.78 7.57 1.88
CA GLY A 20 -8.04 8.97 1.62
C GLY A 20 -7.54 9.45 0.27
N HIS A 21 -7.82 10.72 -0.01
CA HIS A 21 -7.39 11.37 -1.23
C HIS A 21 -6.24 12.33 -0.90
N ALA A 22 -5.33 12.52 -1.85
CA ALA A 22 -4.15 13.37 -1.63
C ALA A 22 -4.54 14.83 -1.39
N GLY A 23 -5.53 15.33 -2.13
CA GLY A 23 -5.97 16.72 -1.97
C GLY A 23 -5.04 17.72 -2.62
N TYR A 24 -4.21 17.28 -3.56
CA TYR A 24 -3.29 18.15 -4.29
C TYR A 24 -4.05 19.09 -5.23
N ALA A 25 -5.10 18.57 -5.87
CA ALA A 25 -5.93 19.31 -6.79
C ALA A 25 -7.30 18.65 -6.83
N GLU A 26 -8.18 19.17 -7.66
CA GLU A 26 -9.50 18.59 -7.79
C GLU A 26 -9.42 17.21 -8.44
N GLU A 27 -10.43 16.40 -8.19
CA GLU A 27 -10.51 15.06 -8.74
C GLU A 27 -10.38 15.13 -10.26
N GLY A 28 -9.54 14.26 -10.81
CA GLY A 28 -9.26 14.25 -12.24
C GLY A 28 -8.03 15.06 -12.63
N GLU A 29 -7.56 15.95 -11.76
CA GLU A 29 -6.38 16.77 -12.01
C GLU A 29 -5.31 16.55 -10.95
N ASP A 30 -5.56 15.66 -10.00
CA ASP A 30 -4.65 15.44 -8.88
C ASP A 30 -3.54 14.47 -9.32
N ILE A 31 -2.37 15.03 -9.61
CA ILE A 31 -1.23 14.22 -10.07
C ILE A 31 -0.68 13.34 -8.95
N VAL A 32 -0.86 13.74 -7.69
CA VAL A 32 -0.40 12.93 -6.57
C VAL A 32 -1.29 11.70 -6.42
N CYS A 33 -2.62 11.88 -6.49
CA CYS A 33 -3.54 10.74 -6.50
C CYS A 33 -3.25 9.80 -7.66
N ALA A 34 -2.99 10.36 -8.84
CA ALA A 34 -2.69 9.55 -10.02
C ALA A 34 -1.41 8.74 -9.82
N ALA A 35 -0.38 9.36 -9.24
CA ALA A 35 0.88 8.67 -8.97
C ALA A 35 0.68 7.54 -7.98
N ILE A 36 -0.06 7.78 -6.89
CA ILE A 36 -0.35 6.77 -5.88
C ILE A 36 -1.12 5.61 -6.52
N SER A 37 -2.18 5.93 -7.26
CA SER A 37 -3.03 4.92 -7.89
C SER A 37 -2.24 4.06 -8.88
N SER A 38 -1.38 4.69 -9.68
CA SER A 38 -0.58 3.97 -10.66
C SER A 38 0.37 2.98 -9.98
N ALA A 39 1.02 3.41 -8.89
CA ALA A 39 1.92 2.54 -8.14
C ALA A 39 1.17 1.36 -7.52
N VAL A 40 -0.02 1.62 -6.97
CA VAL A 40 -0.85 0.58 -6.37
C VAL A 40 -1.29 -0.43 -7.43
N MET A 41 -1.74 0.06 -8.58
CA MET A 41 -2.20 -0.82 -9.66
C MET A 41 -1.06 -1.68 -10.20
N LEU A 42 0.12 -1.10 -10.35
CA LEU A 42 1.29 -1.86 -10.82
C LEU A 42 1.66 -2.94 -9.81
N THR A 43 1.65 -2.59 -8.53
CA THR A 43 1.98 -3.56 -7.48
C THR A 43 0.98 -4.71 -7.47
N HIS A 44 -0.31 -4.40 -7.61
CA HIS A 44 -1.34 -5.43 -7.68
C HIS A 44 -1.14 -6.33 -8.90
N ALA A 45 -0.83 -5.74 -10.04
CA ALA A 45 -0.58 -6.51 -11.25
C ALA A 45 0.60 -7.47 -11.07
N LEU A 46 1.67 -7.01 -10.43
CA LEU A 46 2.82 -7.86 -10.17
C LEU A 46 2.45 -9.03 -9.26
N LEU A 47 1.80 -8.73 -8.14
CA LEU A 47 1.46 -9.77 -7.16
C LEU A 47 0.44 -10.75 -7.73
N TYR A 48 -0.65 -10.25 -8.27
CA TYR A 48 -1.80 -11.07 -8.63
C TYR A 48 -1.65 -11.71 -10.02
N ASP A 49 -1.28 -10.88 -11.01
CA ASP A 49 -1.29 -11.35 -12.40
C ASP A 49 0.04 -12.01 -12.79
N VAL A 50 1.17 -11.48 -12.34
CA VAL A 50 2.48 -11.98 -12.74
C VAL A 50 2.94 -13.09 -11.83
N GLN A 51 2.87 -12.89 -10.53
CA GLN A 51 3.36 -13.87 -9.54
C GLN A 51 2.30 -14.89 -9.15
N HIS A 52 1.03 -14.64 -9.52
CA HIS A 52 -0.08 -15.52 -9.17
C HIS A 52 -0.25 -15.71 -7.66
N ILE A 53 -0.02 -14.63 -6.92
CA ILE A 53 -0.27 -14.62 -5.47
C ILE A 53 -1.72 -14.18 -5.28
N PRO A 54 -2.56 -15.01 -4.64
CA PRO A 54 -3.96 -14.63 -4.43
C PRO A 54 -4.08 -13.59 -3.30
N VAL A 55 -3.53 -12.40 -3.56
CA VAL A 55 -3.55 -11.32 -2.60
C VAL A 55 -5.00 -10.95 -2.27
N ASP A 56 -5.26 -10.77 -0.97
CA ASP A 56 -6.59 -10.39 -0.51
C ASP A 56 -6.71 -8.88 -0.67
N THR A 57 -7.67 -8.45 -1.49
CA THR A 57 -7.83 -7.05 -1.86
C THR A 57 -9.17 -6.53 -1.38
N LEU A 58 -9.13 -5.47 -0.58
CA LEU A 58 -10.31 -4.75 -0.13
C LEU A 58 -10.32 -3.38 -0.81
N ILE A 59 -11.46 -3.02 -1.38
CA ILE A 59 -11.66 -1.70 -1.99
C ILE A 59 -12.96 -1.13 -1.46
N GLU A 60 -12.87 0.02 -0.79
CA GLU A 60 -14.03 0.72 -0.26
C GLU A 60 -14.02 2.14 -0.80
N ASP A 61 -15.00 2.45 -1.64
CA ASP A 61 -15.05 3.75 -2.32
C ASP A 61 -15.38 4.88 -1.36
N ASP A 62 -16.24 4.62 -0.37
CA ASP A 62 -16.71 5.66 0.55
C ASP A 62 -15.57 6.35 1.28
N GLY A 63 -14.62 5.56 1.79
CA GLY A 63 -13.48 6.10 2.51
C GLY A 63 -12.23 6.20 1.66
N ALA A 64 -12.34 5.96 0.37
CA ALA A 64 -11.19 5.88 -0.53
C ALA A 64 -10.13 4.97 0.06
N HIS A 65 -10.53 3.76 0.42
CA HIS A 65 -9.66 2.81 1.12
C HIS A 65 -9.36 1.61 0.24
N ILE A 66 -8.09 1.31 0.08
CA ILE A 66 -7.61 0.11 -0.60
C ILE A 66 -6.68 -0.62 0.37
N ARG A 67 -6.88 -1.92 0.50
CA ARG A 67 -6.02 -2.73 1.35
C ARG A 67 -5.61 -3.99 0.60
N PHE A 68 -4.31 -4.27 0.60
CA PHE A 68 -3.76 -5.53 0.12
C PHE A 68 -3.21 -6.31 1.30
N THR A 69 -3.56 -7.60 1.40
CA THR A 69 -3.03 -8.47 2.44
C THR A 69 -2.44 -9.70 1.76
N LEU A 70 -1.18 -10.00 2.07
CA LEU A 70 -0.53 -11.20 1.53
C LEU A 70 -1.06 -12.44 2.22
N PRO A 71 -1.38 -13.50 1.46
CA PRO A 71 -1.73 -14.78 2.08
C PRO A 71 -0.57 -15.31 2.93
N LYS A 72 -0.88 -16.03 3.97
CA LYS A 72 0.11 -16.54 4.90
C LYS A 72 1.24 -17.29 4.22
N GLY A 73 0.92 -18.11 3.23
CA GLY A 73 1.91 -18.92 2.55
C GLY A 73 2.74 -18.17 1.53
N ASP A 74 2.38 -16.92 1.25
CA ASP A 74 3.02 -16.13 0.19
C ASP A 74 3.71 -14.87 0.71
N VAL A 75 3.91 -14.77 2.02
CA VAL A 75 4.52 -13.57 2.61
C VAL A 75 5.91 -13.34 2.03
N GLU A 76 6.73 -14.38 1.94
CA GLU A 76 8.07 -14.23 1.39
C GLU A 76 8.05 -13.84 -0.08
N ARG A 77 7.15 -14.45 -0.84
CA ARG A 77 7.06 -14.16 -2.27
C ARG A 77 6.65 -12.74 -2.59
N GLY A 78 5.86 -12.13 -1.72
CA GLY A 78 5.36 -10.79 -1.94
C GLY A 78 6.23 -9.68 -1.38
N GLN A 79 7.34 -10.01 -0.70
CA GLN A 79 8.14 -8.99 -0.03
C GLN A 79 8.78 -8.00 -1.01
N ASP A 80 9.34 -8.49 -2.10
CA ASP A 80 10.01 -7.58 -3.05
C ASP A 80 9.04 -6.55 -3.60
N ALA A 81 7.83 -6.97 -3.95
CA ALA A 81 6.84 -6.05 -4.49
C ALA A 81 6.43 -4.99 -3.45
N LEU A 82 6.15 -5.42 -2.22
CA LEU A 82 5.72 -4.49 -1.18
C LEU A 82 6.86 -3.63 -0.67
N CYS A 83 8.07 -4.15 -0.64
CA CYS A 83 9.24 -3.33 -0.30
C CYS A 83 9.50 -2.26 -1.34
N ALA A 84 9.34 -2.60 -2.62
CA ALA A 84 9.47 -1.62 -3.70
C ALA A 84 8.39 -0.55 -3.60
N LEU A 85 7.17 -0.94 -3.29
CA LEU A 85 6.09 0.02 -3.12
C LEU A 85 6.37 0.96 -1.95
N ARG A 86 6.86 0.41 -0.83
CA ARG A 86 7.19 1.23 0.34
C ARG A 86 8.29 2.23 0.02
N LEU A 87 9.33 1.78 -0.67
CA LEU A 87 10.42 2.67 -1.08
C LEU A 87 9.91 3.78 -1.98
N HIS A 88 9.11 3.41 -2.97
CA HIS A 88 8.56 4.38 -3.92
C HIS A 88 7.67 5.41 -3.21
N PHE A 89 6.79 4.96 -2.32
CA PHE A 89 5.93 5.88 -1.58
C PHE A 89 6.74 6.78 -0.65
N SER A 90 7.82 6.28 -0.06
CA SER A 90 8.69 7.10 0.78
C SER A 90 9.33 8.22 -0.02
N GLU A 91 9.75 7.94 -1.25
CA GLU A 91 10.31 8.96 -2.13
C GLU A 91 9.24 9.96 -2.55
N LEU A 92 8.05 9.47 -2.86
CA LEU A 92 6.94 10.34 -3.24
C LEU A 92 6.56 11.26 -2.08
N GLU A 93 6.58 10.73 -0.86
CA GLU A 93 6.28 11.53 0.34
C GLU A 93 7.27 12.67 0.52
N GLN A 94 8.54 12.47 0.20
CA GLN A 94 9.54 13.51 0.33
C GLN A 94 9.21 14.71 -0.55
N ASN A 95 8.62 14.46 -1.72
CA ASN A 95 8.27 15.52 -2.66
C ASN A 95 6.90 16.12 -2.39
N TYR A 96 6.01 15.39 -1.73
CA TYR A 96 4.62 15.77 -1.55
C TYR A 96 4.15 15.52 -0.11
N SER A 97 4.96 15.94 0.87
CA SER A 97 4.72 15.63 2.28
C SER A 97 3.40 16.21 2.82
N ASP A 98 2.88 17.26 2.20
CA ASP A 98 1.59 17.84 2.60
C ASP A 98 0.41 17.02 2.11
N PHE A 99 0.63 16.07 1.22
CA PHE A 99 -0.43 15.33 0.55
C PHE A 99 -0.37 13.83 0.77
N LEU A 100 0.75 13.31 1.25
CA LEU A 100 0.97 11.88 1.44
C LEU A 100 1.75 11.63 2.71
N ASN A 101 1.23 10.74 3.55
CA ASN A 101 1.91 10.32 4.77
C ASN A 101 2.07 8.81 4.77
N VAL A 102 3.30 8.34 4.93
CA VAL A 102 3.65 6.91 4.90
C VAL A 102 4.05 6.47 6.28
N MET A 103 3.41 5.41 6.77
CA MET A 103 3.62 4.93 8.14
C MET A 103 3.83 3.42 8.15
N GLU A 104 4.42 2.95 9.25
CA GLU A 104 4.56 1.53 9.51
C GLU A 104 3.89 1.19 10.82
N ALA A 105 3.22 0.04 10.88
CA ALA A 105 2.57 -0.44 12.08
C ALA A 105 2.99 -1.88 12.33
N GLN A 106 3.42 -2.17 13.55
CA GLN A 106 3.80 -3.52 13.92
C GLN A 106 2.57 -4.31 14.31
N GLN A 107 2.49 -5.54 13.81
CA GLN A 107 1.47 -6.49 14.24
C GLN A 107 1.90 -7.06 15.59
N ILE A 108 1.08 -6.86 16.62
CA ILE A 108 1.41 -7.26 17.96
C ILE A 108 0.45 -8.38 18.38
N GLY A 109 1.01 -9.39 19.02
CA GLY A 109 0.20 -10.44 19.62
C GLY A 109 -0.35 -11.44 18.62
N ARG A 110 -0.01 -11.33 17.38
CA ARG A 110 -0.52 -12.26 16.37
C ARG A 110 0.06 -13.64 16.55
N ALA A 111 1.35 -13.68 16.84
CA ALA A 111 2.09 -14.92 16.82
C ALA A 111 1.62 -15.90 17.90
N HIS A 112 1.09 -15.38 18.97
CA HIS A 112 0.74 -16.25 20.10
C HIS A 112 -0.75 -16.58 20.18
N VAL A 113 -1.49 -16.25 19.18
CA VAL A 113 -2.90 -16.59 19.14
C VAL A 113 -3.20 -17.69 18.18
#